data_3b97b127d948d61a0295d6e80aa27098
#
_entry.id   3b97b127d948d61a0295d6e80aa27098
#
_cell.length_a   1.000
_cell.length_b   1.000
_cell.length_c   1.000
_cell.angle_alpha   90.00
_cell.angle_beta   90.00
_cell.angle_gamma   90.00
#
_symmetry.space_group_name_H-M   'P 1'
#
loop_
_entity.id
_entity.type
_entity.pdbx_description
1 polymer ?
#
loop_
_entity_poly.entity_id
_entity_poly.type
_entity_poly.pdbx_seq_one_letter_code
_entity_poly.pdbx_strand_id
1 'polypeptide(L)'
;MSRGGRQAYGALSVLAAGALVLTGCSKGGSDAGDNSKRDQQNAKRQQAAIKFGDAADSTGPASPVPGAKPGGSMEVLQRDSYAHLDPGQIYVNDEMTVSQLIHRGLTGYKATSDDGKQHEVVGDLATDSGTTTDGGKTWKYTLKDGIKFEDGTPITSKDVRQTFERLFAPFINQGPTYIQQWLADTSGTGYRKLLPDGPYKGKHLPDGVLSTPDDKTVVFHFKKPHPDLPYALAMAGYSIVSAKGDTKEKYDKTPVTTGPYKVQTFQSGKSMVLVKNPNWDPKTDPIRHQYVDRFNITFNQQFEASTKALLADSGPDQAGVSFNNQVDAGNLSQVLRDPKLKSRTVSGYQSYVGQMNLNMSKPEMKDIRVRRAIAYALPVTPFVRAYGGTDAMEVAGGLISPTVSGYDPAFDPFGKKKKPAGDPAKAHALLKEAGKLNMKLTFGYINTPEGQQYSTAMAAGLKKAGFNVQRQEIPAETFYDQVSKLNNPYDIFHTAWGADWPSASTVMPPLYDGRQIADGASVYSQINDAHVNSEIDRINTITDPVKSAAEWEKLDKYLLTKVVNEVPTAYYKQTQIAGSKVGGLVFDDVIGGVDPRRLYIK
;
A
#
# COMPACT_ATOMS: atom_id res chain seq x y z
N MET A 1 28.03 -16.14 -1.33
CA MET A 1 26.86 -16.87 -1.81
C MET A 1 25.71 -16.52 -0.86
N SER A 2 25.10 -15.41 -0.99
CA SER A 2 23.90 -15.06 -0.22
C SER A 2 22.87 -14.50 -1.18
N ARG A 3 21.74 -15.12 -1.17
CA ARG A 3 20.61 -14.81 -2.01
C ARG A 3 19.80 -13.70 -1.36
N GLY A 4 19.76 -12.55 -1.98
CA GLY A 4 18.78 -11.54 -1.66
C GLY A 4 17.40 -11.99 -2.15
N GLY A 5 16.63 -12.64 -1.27
CA GLY A 5 15.19 -12.80 -1.48
C GLY A 5 14.53 -11.45 -1.24
N ARG A 6 13.80 -10.94 -2.20
CA ARG A 6 12.94 -9.79 -2.02
C ARG A 6 11.78 -10.22 -1.13
N GLN A 7 11.80 -9.79 0.09
CA GLN A 7 10.65 -9.90 0.97
C GLN A 7 9.71 -8.74 0.69
N ALA A 8 8.58 -9.04 0.07
CA ALA A 8 7.43 -8.19 0.22
C ALA A 8 6.94 -8.37 1.67
N TYR A 9 7.53 -7.64 2.59
CA TYR A 9 7.01 -7.53 3.95
C TYR A 9 5.76 -6.67 3.92
N GLY A 10 4.66 -7.28 3.50
CA GLY A 10 3.37 -6.81 3.96
C GLY A 10 3.35 -7.00 5.47
N ALA A 11 3.26 -5.94 6.22
CA ALA A 11 3.23 -5.95 7.66
C ALA A 11 2.03 -6.76 8.17
N LEU A 12 2.19 -8.07 8.34
CA LEU A 12 1.34 -8.89 9.18
C LEU A 12 1.85 -8.74 10.61
N SER A 13 1.35 -7.70 11.27
CA SER A 13 1.57 -7.48 12.68
C SER A 13 0.86 -8.56 13.47
N VAL A 14 1.62 -9.43 14.10
CA VAL A 14 1.13 -10.48 15.01
C VAL A 14 0.52 -9.82 16.24
N LEU A 15 -0.80 -9.92 16.38
CA LEU A 15 -1.52 -9.60 17.61
C LEU A 15 -1.58 -10.86 18.49
N ALA A 16 -0.82 -10.88 19.57
CA ALA A 16 -1.05 -11.80 20.67
C ALA A 16 -2.05 -11.17 21.63
N ALA A 17 -3.27 -11.65 21.66
CA ALA A 17 -4.25 -11.28 22.67
C ALA A 17 -4.92 -12.54 23.25
N GLY A 18 -4.88 -12.65 24.58
CA GLY A 18 -5.44 -13.75 25.34
C GLY A 18 -6.96 -13.87 25.22
N ALA A 19 -7.43 -15.10 25.12
CA ALA A 19 -8.83 -15.45 25.05
C ALA A 19 -9.52 -15.31 26.41
N LEU A 20 -10.58 -14.52 26.45
CA LEU A 20 -11.64 -14.64 27.46
C LEU A 20 -12.96 -14.93 26.75
N VAL A 21 -13.47 -16.13 27.00
CA VAL A 21 -14.77 -16.60 26.53
C VAL A 21 -15.87 -15.96 27.35
N LEU A 22 -16.71 -15.16 26.73
CA LEU A 22 -18.03 -14.81 27.27
C LEU A 22 -19.11 -15.07 26.22
N THR A 23 -19.94 -16.04 26.48
CA THR A 23 -21.16 -16.35 25.75
C THR A 23 -22.22 -15.28 26.02
N GLY A 24 -22.61 -14.55 24.98
CA GLY A 24 -23.74 -13.64 25.05
C GLY A 24 -24.50 -13.66 23.72
N CYS A 25 -25.65 -14.32 23.67
CA CYS A 25 -26.61 -14.23 22.59
C CYS A 25 -27.29 -12.86 22.61
N SER A 26 -27.12 -12.03 21.58
CA SER A 26 -28.04 -10.94 21.32
C SER A 26 -28.39 -10.86 19.83
N LYS A 27 -29.68 -10.85 19.55
CA LYS A 27 -30.27 -10.55 18.26
C LYS A 27 -29.97 -9.08 17.92
N GLY A 28 -29.16 -8.84 16.90
CA GLY A 28 -28.92 -7.52 16.33
C GLY A 28 -29.43 -7.48 14.90
N GLY A 29 -30.35 -6.58 14.63
CA GLY A 29 -30.89 -6.30 13.30
C GLY A 29 -29.79 -5.73 12.38
N SER A 30 -29.89 -6.08 11.11
CA SER A 30 -28.93 -5.76 10.06
C SER A 30 -29.10 -4.31 9.58
N ASP A 31 -28.09 -3.46 9.82
CA ASP A 31 -27.88 -2.19 9.11
C ASP A 31 -27.16 -2.41 7.76
N ALA A 32 -27.67 -3.34 6.95
CA ALA A 32 -27.12 -3.61 5.62
C ALA A 32 -27.39 -2.50 4.59
N GLY A 33 -28.28 -1.56 4.90
CA GLY A 33 -28.71 -0.51 3.97
C GLY A 33 -27.80 0.72 3.93
N ASP A 34 -27.05 0.99 5.01
CA ASP A 34 -26.23 2.20 5.11
C ASP A 34 -24.81 1.99 4.53
N ASN A 35 -24.29 0.78 4.64
CA ASN A 35 -23.00 0.42 4.06
C ASN A 35 -23.01 0.46 2.52
N SER A 36 -24.09 0.00 1.86
CA SER A 36 -24.15 0.00 0.40
C SER A 36 -24.18 1.42 -0.21
N LYS A 37 -24.80 2.38 0.48
CA LYS A 37 -24.80 3.80 0.05
C LYS A 37 -23.42 4.44 0.23
N ARG A 38 -22.74 4.09 1.32
CA ARG A 38 -21.37 4.56 1.61
C ARG A 38 -20.37 4.01 0.61
N ASP A 39 -20.48 2.73 0.25
CA ASP A 39 -19.62 2.07 -0.74
C ASP A 39 -19.85 2.62 -2.16
N GLN A 40 -21.09 2.87 -2.56
CA GLN A 40 -21.42 3.54 -3.82
C GLN A 40 -20.92 5.00 -3.86
N GLN A 41 -20.95 5.69 -2.72
CA GLN A 41 -20.46 7.04 -2.58
C GLN A 41 -18.92 7.08 -2.68
N ASN A 42 -18.23 6.10 -2.07
CA ASN A 42 -16.78 5.96 -2.15
C ASN A 42 -16.32 5.63 -3.59
N ALA A 43 -16.99 4.71 -4.28
CA ALA A 43 -16.68 4.39 -5.68
C ALA A 43 -16.88 5.59 -6.63
N LYS A 44 -17.94 6.37 -6.43
CA LYS A 44 -18.15 7.60 -7.20
C LYS A 44 -17.09 8.68 -6.93
N ARG A 45 -16.61 8.78 -5.67
CA ARG A 45 -15.54 9.68 -5.29
C ARG A 45 -14.23 9.29 -5.95
N GLN A 46 -13.89 8.01 -5.96
CA GLN A 46 -12.64 7.51 -6.55
C GLN A 46 -12.59 7.67 -8.08
N GLN A 47 -13.69 7.44 -8.79
CA GLN A 47 -13.74 7.67 -10.24
C GLN A 47 -13.63 9.14 -10.65
N ALA A 48 -14.07 10.07 -9.79
CA ALA A 48 -14.02 11.51 -10.07
C ALA A 48 -12.65 12.15 -9.81
N ALA A 49 -11.74 11.46 -9.13
CA ALA A 49 -10.57 12.06 -8.49
C ALA A 49 -9.22 11.70 -9.12
N ILE A 50 -9.19 10.82 -10.14
CA ILE A 50 -7.94 10.47 -10.82
C ILE A 50 -7.51 11.66 -11.69
N LYS A 51 -6.51 12.40 -11.22
CA LYS A 51 -6.01 13.57 -11.94
C LYS A 51 -4.50 13.67 -11.78
N PHE A 52 -3.83 13.92 -12.88
CA PHE A 52 -2.46 14.43 -12.91
C PHE A 52 -2.53 15.96 -13.00
N GLY A 53 -2.12 16.63 -11.92
CA GLY A 53 -2.23 18.08 -11.79
C GLY A 53 -1.27 18.84 -12.69
N ASP A 54 -1.75 19.95 -13.19
CA ASP A 54 -0.97 20.91 -13.96
C ASP A 54 -0.16 21.88 -13.06
N ALA A 55 0.41 22.92 -13.64
CA ALA A 55 1.18 23.93 -12.92
C ALA A 55 0.33 24.70 -11.90
N ALA A 56 -0.96 24.96 -12.19
CA ALA A 56 -1.85 25.67 -11.28
C ALA A 56 -2.15 24.80 -10.03
N ASP A 57 -2.38 23.51 -10.21
CA ASP A 57 -2.58 22.55 -9.13
C ASP A 57 -1.33 22.34 -8.28
N SER A 58 -0.15 22.59 -8.86
CA SER A 58 1.18 22.34 -8.28
C SER A 58 1.82 23.57 -7.62
N THR A 59 1.11 24.71 -7.59
CA THR A 59 1.61 25.94 -6.98
C THR A 59 1.28 26.00 -5.49
N GLY A 60 2.30 26.25 -4.65
CA GLY A 60 2.13 26.46 -3.20
C GLY A 60 1.72 27.91 -2.85
N PRO A 61 1.40 28.16 -1.60
CA PRO A 61 1.35 27.19 -0.50
C PRO A 61 0.13 26.27 -0.55
N ALA A 62 0.24 25.13 0.15
CA ALA A 62 -0.90 24.24 0.37
C ALA A 62 -2.09 25.00 1.00
N SER A 63 -3.32 24.57 0.67
CA SER A 63 -4.54 25.19 1.22
C SER A 63 -4.57 25.12 2.75
N PRO A 64 -4.82 26.24 3.46
CA PRO A 64 -4.80 26.26 4.92
C PRO A 64 -5.77 25.24 5.54
N VAL A 65 -5.33 24.56 6.60
CA VAL A 65 -6.20 23.66 7.38
C VAL A 65 -7.06 24.49 8.32
N PRO A 66 -8.41 24.38 8.28
CA PRO A 66 -9.29 25.17 9.14
C PRO A 66 -8.94 25.01 10.62
N GLY A 67 -8.81 26.14 11.32
CA GLY A 67 -8.48 26.19 12.75
C GLY A 67 -7.00 25.97 13.08
N ALA A 68 -6.16 25.67 12.11
CA ALA A 68 -4.74 25.45 12.37
C ALA A 68 -4.02 26.74 12.76
N LYS A 69 -3.13 26.60 13.76
CA LYS A 69 -2.19 27.64 14.21
C LYS A 69 -0.80 27.01 14.32
N PRO A 70 0.27 27.75 13.99
CA PRO A 70 1.63 27.29 14.24
C PRO A 70 1.90 27.19 15.74
N GLY A 71 2.68 26.18 16.15
CA GLY A 71 3.17 26.02 17.50
C GLY A 71 2.95 24.64 18.10
N GLY A 72 3.56 24.43 19.25
CA GLY A 72 3.39 23.23 20.06
C GLY A 72 4.22 22.03 19.65
N SER A 73 4.22 21.03 20.55
CA SER A 73 4.89 19.74 20.34
C SER A 73 3.85 18.64 20.23
N MET A 74 4.08 17.71 19.31
CA MET A 74 3.24 16.54 19.10
C MET A 74 3.96 15.28 19.52
N GLU A 75 3.30 14.44 20.30
CA GLU A 75 3.79 13.12 20.70
C GLU A 75 3.33 12.08 19.68
N VAL A 76 4.27 11.31 19.13
CA VAL A 76 3.97 10.24 18.17
C VAL A 76 4.28 8.90 18.79
N LEU A 77 3.24 8.08 18.95
CA LEU A 77 3.34 6.75 19.53
C LEU A 77 3.48 5.73 18.38
N GLN A 78 4.68 5.21 18.18
CA GLN A 78 5.02 4.33 17.05
C GLN A 78 5.44 2.95 17.55
N ARG A 79 4.90 1.87 16.94
CA ARG A 79 5.22 0.50 17.34
C ARG A 79 6.66 0.15 16.98
N ASP A 80 7.00 0.27 15.72
CA ASP A 80 8.28 -0.18 15.20
C ASP A 80 9.23 1.01 15.00
N SER A 81 10.52 0.76 15.19
CA SER A 81 11.56 1.73 14.82
C SER A 81 11.72 1.77 13.31
N TYR A 82 11.99 2.94 12.77
CA TYR A 82 12.33 3.05 11.35
C TYR A 82 13.67 2.37 11.07
N ALA A 83 13.68 1.41 10.15
CA ALA A 83 14.89 0.75 9.70
C ALA A 83 15.69 1.68 8.79
N HIS A 84 14.97 2.45 7.95
CA HIS A 84 15.53 3.30 6.92
C HIS A 84 14.97 4.73 6.96
N LEU A 85 15.88 5.71 6.82
CA LEU A 85 15.58 7.12 6.56
C LEU A 85 16.11 7.56 5.20
N ASP A 86 16.87 6.72 4.52
CA ASP A 86 17.32 6.89 3.15
C ASP A 86 16.17 6.62 2.17
N PRO A 87 15.72 7.63 1.39
CA PRO A 87 14.62 7.44 0.46
C PRO A 87 14.75 6.17 -0.40
N GLY A 88 15.92 5.94 -0.98
CA GLY A 88 16.15 4.79 -1.86
C GLY A 88 15.94 3.43 -1.21
N GLN A 89 15.83 3.35 0.11
CA GLN A 89 15.59 2.11 0.88
C GLN A 89 14.23 2.05 1.55
N ILE A 90 13.44 3.13 1.51
CA ILE A 90 12.12 3.22 2.12
C ILE A 90 11.08 2.49 1.26
N TYR A 91 10.45 1.45 1.83
CA TYR A 91 9.34 0.72 1.20
C TYR A 91 8.32 0.17 2.22
N VAL A 92 8.53 0.42 3.50
CA VAL A 92 7.62 0.06 4.58
C VAL A 92 6.72 1.24 4.91
N ASN A 93 5.44 0.98 5.17
CA ASN A 93 4.42 2.02 5.36
C ASN A 93 4.78 3.02 6.48
N ASP A 94 5.36 2.54 7.58
CA ASP A 94 5.77 3.38 8.72
C ASP A 94 6.80 4.43 8.31
N GLU A 95 7.78 4.04 7.49
CA GLU A 95 8.82 4.90 6.96
C GLU A 95 8.29 5.83 5.87
N MET A 96 7.40 5.31 5.00
CA MET A 96 6.73 6.12 3.97
C MET A 96 5.91 7.25 4.60
N THR A 97 5.25 6.99 5.74
CA THR A 97 4.44 8.00 6.43
C THR A 97 5.29 9.11 7.03
N VAL A 98 6.35 8.79 7.79
CA VAL A 98 7.23 9.82 8.35
C VAL A 98 7.99 10.59 7.26
N SER A 99 8.29 9.94 6.14
CA SER A 99 8.92 10.57 4.97
C SER A 99 8.10 11.71 4.38
N GLN A 100 6.77 11.69 4.54
CA GLN A 100 5.91 12.81 4.11
C GLN A 100 6.26 14.13 4.81
N LEU A 101 6.92 14.08 5.97
CA LEU A 101 7.34 15.26 6.73
C LEU A 101 8.78 15.71 6.40
N ILE A 102 9.66 14.79 6.01
CA ILE A 102 11.11 15.06 5.90
C ILE A 102 11.64 15.02 4.47
N HIS A 103 10.93 14.38 3.54
CA HIS A 103 11.37 14.21 2.16
C HIS A 103 10.37 14.77 1.15
N ARG A 104 10.86 15.13 -0.04
CA ARG A 104 10.06 15.55 -1.19
C ARG A 104 10.54 14.86 -2.46
N GLY A 105 9.58 14.46 -3.31
CA GLY A 105 9.80 13.90 -4.63
C GLY A 105 9.61 14.92 -5.76
N LEU A 106 9.71 14.50 -7.01
CA LEU A 106 9.32 15.33 -8.15
C LEU A 106 7.81 15.59 -8.14
N THR A 107 7.04 14.58 -7.77
CA THR A 107 5.57 14.62 -7.62
C THR A 107 5.17 14.19 -6.22
N GLY A 108 3.92 14.41 -5.85
CA GLY A 108 3.34 13.96 -4.59
C GLY A 108 1.81 14.02 -4.63
N TYR A 109 1.15 13.36 -3.68
CA TYR A 109 -0.29 13.37 -3.55
C TYR A 109 -0.77 14.58 -2.75
N LYS A 110 -1.89 15.17 -3.15
CA LYS A 110 -2.53 16.27 -2.43
C LYS A 110 -2.88 15.85 -1.01
N ALA A 111 -2.55 16.68 -0.02
CA ALA A 111 -2.99 16.53 1.37
C ALA A 111 -4.32 17.25 1.56
N THR A 112 -5.42 16.54 1.61
CA THR A 112 -6.77 17.13 1.64
C THR A 112 -7.72 16.34 2.54
N SER A 113 -8.75 17.00 3.07
CA SER A 113 -9.88 16.34 3.74
C SER A 113 -11.02 15.99 2.77
N ASP A 114 -10.87 16.27 1.50
CA ASP A 114 -11.78 15.87 0.44
C ASP A 114 -11.31 14.50 -0.07
N ASP A 115 -11.94 13.42 0.40
CA ASP A 115 -11.61 12.04 0.04
C ASP A 115 -11.56 11.86 -1.49
N GLY A 116 -12.37 12.62 -2.25
CA GLY A 116 -12.37 12.60 -3.70
C GLY A 116 -11.12 13.18 -4.37
N LYS A 117 -10.20 13.81 -3.62
CA LYS A 117 -9.00 14.46 -4.16
C LYS A 117 -7.69 13.92 -3.59
N GLN A 118 -7.74 12.94 -2.69
CA GLN A 118 -6.54 12.36 -2.09
C GLN A 118 -5.65 11.64 -3.10
N HIS A 119 -6.23 11.17 -4.22
CA HIS A 119 -5.50 10.49 -5.29
C HIS A 119 -4.97 11.46 -6.38
N GLU A 120 -5.20 12.76 -6.25
CA GLU A 120 -4.64 13.76 -7.16
C GLU A 120 -3.12 13.84 -6.99
N VAL A 121 -2.36 13.59 -8.06
CA VAL A 121 -0.90 13.76 -8.10
C VAL A 121 -0.58 15.13 -8.65
N VAL A 122 0.24 15.88 -7.92
CA VAL A 122 0.68 17.22 -8.30
C VAL A 122 2.20 17.29 -8.35
N GLY A 123 2.76 18.30 -9.00
CA GLY A 123 4.18 18.58 -8.90
C GLY A 123 4.55 19.00 -7.48
N ASP A 124 5.47 18.26 -6.84
CA ASP A 124 6.02 18.60 -5.52
C ASP A 124 7.26 19.49 -5.69
N LEU A 125 8.42 18.94 -6.03
CA LEU A 125 9.59 19.74 -6.43
C LEU A 125 9.52 20.18 -7.90
N ALA A 126 8.74 19.46 -8.73
CA ALA A 126 8.48 19.84 -10.12
C ALA A 126 7.32 20.85 -10.22
N THR A 127 7.28 21.57 -11.34
CA THR A 127 6.25 22.59 -11.64
C THR A 127 4.87 22.01 -11.95
N ASP A 128 4.82 20.73 -12.29
CA ASP A 128 3.61 19.97 -12.61
C ASP A 128 3.85 18.46 -12.38
N SER A 129 2.85 17.63 -12.65
CA SER A 129 2.95 16.17 -12.51
C SER A 129 3.75 15.49 -13.63
N GLY A 130 4.37 16.26 -14.54
CA GLY A 130 5.13 15.78 -15.69
C GLY A 130 4.37 15.86 -17.00
N THR A 131 5.11 16.00 -18.09
CA THR A 131 4.56 16.09 -19.45
C THR A 131 5.14 15.01 -20.36
N THR A 132 4.28 14.41 -21.18
CA THR A 132 4.63 13.43 -22.21
C THR A 132 3.89 13.71 -23.51
N THR A 133 4.53 13.47 -24.66
CA THR A 133 3.93 13.67 -25.98
C THR A 133 3.94 12.40 -26.84
N ASP A 134 4.53 11.30 -26.33
CA ASP A 134 4.76 10.05 -27.06
C ASP A 134 4.15 8.82 -26.36
N GLY A 135 3.07 9.06 -25.60
CA GLY A 135 2.34 7.99 -24.93
C GLY A 135 3.04 7.43 -23.70
N GLY A 136 3.86 8.24 -23.02
CA GLY A 136 4.51 7.86 -21.76
C GLY A 136 5.86 7.16 -21.93
N LYS A 137 6.48 7.25 -23.12
CA LYS A 137 7.86 6.79 -23.33
C LYS A 137 8.88 7.84 -22.92
N THR A 138 8.56 9.12 -23.12
CA THR A 138 9.40 10.23 -22.69
C THR A 138 8.60 11.11 -21.74
N TRP A 139 9.16 11.37 -20.55
CA TRP A 139 8.57 12.24 -19.55
C TRP A 139 9.52 13.36 -19.20
N LYS A 140 9.03 14.60 -19.30
CA LYS A 140 9.77 15.80 -18.92
C LYS A 140 9.22 16.43 -17.65
N TYR A 141 10.13 16.78 -16.74
CA TYR A 141 9.87 17.53 -15.50
C TYR A 141 10.72 18.79 -15.47
N THR A 142 10.15 19.88 -14.93
CA THR A 142 10.88 21.13 -14.70
C THR A 142 10.85 21.41 -13.20
N LEU A 143 12.00 21.64 -12.56
CA LEU A 143 12.10 21.97 -11.14
C LEU A 143 11.63 23.39 -10.85
N LYS A 144 10.96 23.58 -9.73
CA LYS A 144 10.54 24.89 -9.20
C LYS A 144 11.75 25.75 -8.83
N ASP A 145 11.54 27.06 -8.80
CA ASP A 145 12.48 28.01 -8.22
C ASP A 145 12.45 27.97 -6.69
N GLY A 146 13.57 28.28 -6.06
CA GLY A 146 13.67 28.48 -4.61
C GLY A 146 13.66 27.21 -3.76
N ILE A 147 13.61 26.02 -4.35
CA ILE A 147 13.66 24.74 -3.63
C ILE A 147 15.06 24.47 -3.06
N LYS A 148 15.13 24.05 -1.79
CA LYS A 148 16.39 23.84 -1.06
C LYS A 148 16.35 22.59 -0.18
N PHE A 149 17.54 22.05 0.07
CA PHE A 149 17.77 21.12 1.16
C PHE A 149 17.79 21.85 2.52
N GLU A 150 17.73 21.10 3.62
CA GLU A 150 17.76 21.63 4.99
C GLU A 150 19.07 22.40 5.35
N ASP A 151 20.15 22.14 4.64
CA ASP A 151 21.43 22.85 4.77
C ASP A 151 21.48 24.15 3.98
N GLY A 152 20.38 24.51 3.26
CA GLY A 152 20.26 25.69 2.41
C GLY A 152 20.82 25.51 0.99
N THR A 153 21.37 24.36 0.65
CA THR A 153 21.86 24.07 -0.71
C THR A 153 20.67 24.02 -1.70
N PRO A 154 20.73 24.71 -2.84
CA PRO A 154 19.67 24.61 -3.86
C PRO A 154 19.56 23.18 -4.41
N ILE A 155 18.31 22.76 -4.68
CA ILE A 155 18.03 21.50 -5.37
C ILE A 155 18.07 21.73 -6.87
N THR A 156 18.82 20.91 -7.59
CA THR A 156 19.00 21.00 -9.04
C THR A 156 18.73 19.65 -9.72
N SER A 157 18.68 19.66 -11.05
CA SER A 157 18.56 18.43 -11.84
C SER A 157 19.70 17.45 -11.63
N LYS A 158 20.88 17.92 -11.16
CA LYS A 158 22.02 17.07 -10.79
C LYS A 158 21.71 16.21 -9.56
N ASP A 159 20.98 16.76 -8.58
CA ASP A 159 20.53 16.01 -7.41
C ASP A 159 19.49 14.96 -7.82
N VAL A 160 18.60 15.29 -8.75
CA VAL A 160 17.66 14.32 -9.32
C VAL A 160 18.40 13.20 -10.03
N ARG A 161 19.37 13.53 -10.89
CA ARG A 161 20.21 12.52 -11.58
C ARG A 161 20.92 11.62 -10.57
N GLN A 162 21.58 12.21 -9.56
CA GLN A 162 22.25 11.47 -8.48
C GLN A 162 21.27 10.51 -7.79
N THR A 163 20.05 11.00 -7.48
CA THR A 163 19.02 10.19 -6.83
C THR A 163 18.72 8.92 -7.65
N PHE A 164 18.40 9.06 -8.94
CA PHE A 164 18.01 7.92 -9.75
C PHE A 164 19.18 6.99 -10.10
N GLU A 165 20.37 7.53 -10.32
CA GLU A 165 21.57 6.72 -10.54
C GLU A 165 21.98 5.95 -9.27
N ARG A 166 21.80 6.55 -8.09
CA ARG A 166 22.06 5.94 -6.79
C ARG A 166 21.21 4.70 -6.54
N LEU A 167 20.00 4.63 -7.08
CA LEU A 167 19.11 3.48 -6.93
C LEU A 167 19.67 2.19 -7.56
N PHE A 168 20.66 2.28 -8.43
CA PHE A 168 21.34 1.13 -9.03
C PHE A 168 22.47 0.58 -8.13
N ALA A 169 22.92 1.34 -7.14
CA ALA A 169 24.03 0.94 -6.27
C ALA A 169 23.71 -0.33 -5.47
N PRO A 170 24.70 -1.21 -5.21
CA PRO A 170 24.49 -2.48 -4.53
C PRO A 170 23.93 -2.35 -3.11
N PHE A 171 24.21 -1.27 -2.40
CA PHE A 171 23.74 -1.04 -1.05
C PHE A 171 22.27 -0.59 -0.97
N ILE A 172 21.69 -0.12 -2.06
CA ILE A 172 20.24 0.14 -2.17
C ILE A 172 19.55 -1.19 -2.49
N ASN A 173 19.02 -1.88 -1.48
CA ASN A 173 18.53 -3.24 -1.62
C ASN A 173 17.12 -3.47 -1.04
N GLN A 174 16.48 -2.47 -0.43
CA GLN A 174 15.17 -2.57 0.20
C GLN A 174 14.07 -1.77 -0.51
N GLY A 175 14.38 -0.67 -1.14
CA GLY A 175 13.40 0.25 -1.75
C GLY A 175 12.67 -0.26 -2.98
N PRO A 176 11.73 0.52 -3.52
CA PRO A 176 10.99 0.19 -4.74
C PRO A 176 11.93 0.13 -5.94
N THR A 177 11.58 -0.66 -6.94
CA THR A 177 12.47 -0.91 -8.09
C THR A 177 11.78 -0.67 -9.44
N TYR A 178 10.62 -0.03 -9.45
CA TYR A 178 9.85 0.23 -10.66
C TYR A 178 10.64 1.05 -11.68
N ILE A 179 11.07 2.25 -11.30
CA ILE A 179 11.73 3.19 -12.21
C ILE A 179 13.07 2.62 -12.72
N GLN A 180 13.85 1.96 -11.86
CA GLN A 180 15.12 1.32 -12.28
C GLN A 180 14.87 0.22 -13.32
N GLN A 181 13.82 -0.58 -13.14
CA GLN A 181 13.43 -1.64 -14.07
C GLN A 181 12.93 -1.05 -15.39
N TRP A 182 12.16 0.03 -15.34
CA TRP A 182 11.65 0.72 -16.53
C TRP A 182 12.78 1.37 -17.34
N LEU A 183 13.71 2.05 -16.67
CA LEU A 183 14.89 2.66 -17.33
C LEU A 183 15.79 1.61 -17.99
N ALA A 184 15.92 0.42 -17.37
CA ALA A 184 16.73 -0.67 -17.89
C ALA A 184 15.97 -1.60 -18.85
N ASP A 185 14.66 -1.41 -19.04
CA ASP A 185 13.75 -2.31 -19.77
C ASP A 185 13.93 -3.78 -19.37
N THR A 186 13.90 -4.05 -18.06
CA THR A 186 14.12 -5.40 -17.51
C THR A 186 13.32 -5.59 -16.26
N SER A 187 13.16 -6.83 -15.84
CA SER A 187 12.50 -7.23 -14.59
C SER A 187 13.49 -7.71 -13.53
N GLY A 188 13.01 -7.84 -12.31
CA GLY A 188 13.80 -8.34 -11.19
C GLY A 188 15.04 -7.48 -10.92
N THR A 189 16.17 -8.10 -10.64
CA THR A 189 17.45 -7.42 -10.35
C THR A 189 18.28 -7.12 -11.60
N GLY A 190 17.77 -7.45 -12.79
CA GLY A 190 18.47 -7.26 -14.06
C GLY A 190 18.86 -5.80 -14.35
N TYR A 191 18.12 -4.84 -13.81
CA TYR A 191 18.39 -3.40 -13.96
C TYR A 191 19.79 -2.99 -13.49
N ARG A 192 20.35 -3.68 -12.50
CA ARG A 192 21.69 -3.37 -11.96
C ARG A 192 22.81 -3.48 -13.01
N LYS A 193 22.58 -4.23 -14.10
CA LYS A 193 23.56 -4.32 -15.20
C LYS A 193 23.76 -3.00 -15.92
N LEU A 194 22.77 -2.10 -15.90
CA LEU A 194 22.84 -0.81 -16.59
C LEU A 194 23.85 0.14 -15.90
N LEU A 195 23.88 0.13 -14.56
CA LEU A 195 24.81 0.95 -13.76
C LEU A 195 25.21 0.18 -12.48
N PRO A 196 26.11 -0.83 -12.55
CA PRO A 196 26.35 -1.79 -11.48
C PRO A 196 26.82 -1.21 -10.15
N ASP A 197 27.52 -0.08 -10.18
CA ASP A 197 28.08 0.58 -9.01
C ASP A 197 27.34 1.87 -8.64
N GLY A 198 26.19 2.15 -9.27
CA GLY A 198 25.59 3.49 -9.20
C GLY A 198 26.54 4.57 -9.77
N PRO A 199 26.41 5.84 -9.34
CA PRO A 199 27.24 6.94 -9.87
C PRO A 199 28.66 6.99 -9.29
N TYR A 200 29.08 6.00 -8.49
CA TYR A 200 30.25 6.10 -7.61
C TYR A 200 31.60 5.73 -8.25
N LYS A 201 31.61 5.24 -9.48
CA LYS A 201 32.83 4.89 -10.21
C LYS A 201 33.01 5.70 -11.51
N GLY A 202 32.45 6.92 -11.54
CA GLY A 202 32.57 7.82 -12.68
C GLY A 202 31.77 7.39 -13.93
N LYS A 203 30.83 6.43 -13.78
CA LYS A 203 29.87 6.06 -14.81
C LYS A 203 28.51 6.66 -14.46
N HIS A 204 27.79 7.06 -15.48
CA HIS A 204 26.45 7.63 -15.39
C HIS A 204 25.48 6.93 -16.34
N LEU A 205 24.18 7.06 -16.10
CA LEU A 205 23.18 6.64 -17.05
C LEU A 205 23.33 7.43 -18.36
N PRO A 206 23.20 6.79 -19.52
CA PRO A 206 23.21 7.50 -20.80
C PRO A 206 22.10 8.57 -20.87
N ASP A 207 22.35 9.69 -21.53
CA ASP A 207 21.33 10.74 -21.69
C ASP A 207 20.07 10.27 -22.43
N GLY A 208 20.19 9.22 -23.27
CA GLY A 208 19.03 8.53 -23.87
C GLY A 208 18.22 7.68 -22.89
N VAL A 209 18.59 7.61 -21.61
CA VAL A 209 17.86 6.95 -20.52
C VAL A 209 17.39 7.98 -19.49
N LEU A 210 18.29 8.84 -19.02
CA LEU A 210 17.98 9.94 -18.11
C LEU A 210 18.84 11.15 -18.48
N SER A 211 18.22 12.24 -18.88
CA SER A 211 18.95 13.46 -19.24
C SER A 211 18.60 14.64 -18.35
N THR A 212 19.60 15.49 -18.10
CA THR A 212 19.50 16.71 -17.31
C THR A 212 20.21 17.84 -18.06
N PRO A 213 19.57 18.38 -19.13
CA PRO A 213 20.22 19.31 -20.06
C PRO A 213 20.57 20.68 -19.45
N ASP A 214 19.92 21.02 -18.35
CA ASP A 214 20.16 22.23 -17.58
C ASP A 214 19.87 21.97 -16.09
N ASP A 215 20.07 22.96 -15.20
CA ASP A 215 19.94 22.79 -13.76
C ASP A 215 18.47 22.56 -13.27
N LYS A 216 17.47 22.66 -14.17
CA LYS A 216 16.05 22.50 -13.82
C LYS A 216 15.33 21.42 -14.59
N THR A 217 15.83 21.01 -15.73
CA THR A 217 15.14 20.07 -16.61
C THR A 217 15.61 18.64 -16.36
N VAL A 218 14.65 17.74 -16.20
CA VAL A 218 14.88 16.29 -16.07
C VAL A 218 14.02 15.57 -17.11
N VAL A 219 14.60 14.67 -17.87
CA VAL A 219 13.88 13.89 -18.88
C VAL A 219 14.19 12.40 -18.71
N PHE A 220 13.13 11.63 -18.48
CA PHE A 220 13.18 10.17 -18.45
C PHE A 220 12.84 9.63 -19.82
N HIS A 221 13.62 8.67 -20.32
CA HIS A 221 13.40 8.00 -21.60
C HIS A 221 13.24 6.50 -21.38
N PHE A 222 12.11 5.96 -21.80
CA PHE A 222 11.77 4.55 -21.67
C PHE A 222 11.60 3.89 -23.04
N LYS A 223 11.91 2.61 -23.15
CA LYS A 223 11.66 1.84 -24.36
C LYS A 223 10.17 1.51 -24.55
N LYS A 224 9.43 1.38 -23.46
CA LYS A 224 7.99 1.11 -23.42
C LYS A 224 7.23 2.24 -22.73
N PRO A 225 5.93 2.41 -22.98
CA PRO A 225 5.11 3.37 -22.25
C PRO A 225 5.07 3.06 -20.74
N HIS A 226 5.22 4.10 -19.93
CA HIS A 226 5.00 4.04 -18.46
C HIS A 226 4.11 5.21 -18.03
N PRO A 227 2.79 5.11 -18.25
CA PRO A 227 1.84 6.18 -17.93
C PRO A 227 1.75 6.48 -16.43
N ASP A 228 2.12 5.53 -15.58
CA ASP A 228 2.07 5.66 -14.12
C ASP A 228 3.33 6.29 -13.51
N LEU A 229 4.25 6.82 -14.33
CA LEU A 229 5.46 7.47 -13.80
C LEU A 229 5.17 8.56 -12.77
N PRO A 230 4.13 9.43 -12.92
CA PRO A 230 3.80 10.43 -11.89
C PRO A 230 3.44 9.81 -10.53
N TYR A 231 2.74 8.67 -10.50
CA TYR A 231 2.44 7.92 -9.28
C TYR A 231 3.70 7.32 -8.66
N ALA A 232 4.55 6.67 -9.47
CA ALA A 232 5.78 6.08 -8.99
C ALA A 232 6.70 7.14 -8.36
N LEU A 233 6.85 8.31 -8.99
CA LEU A 233 7.65 9.43 -8.49
C LEU A 233 7.10 10.06 -7.20
N ALA A 234 5.83 9.83 -6.86
CA ALA A 234 5.21 10.27 -5.60
C ALA A 234 5.52 9.33 -4.43
N MET A 235 6.10 8.15 -4.69
CA MET A 235 6.53 7.24 -3.61
C MET A 235 7.73 7.81 -2.87
N ALA A 236 7.75 7.63 -1.54
CA ALA A 236 8.86 8.04 -0.68
C ALA A 236 10.23 7.52 -1.15
N GLY A 237 10.26 6.32 -1.72
CA GLY A 237 11.46 5.68 -2.25
C GLY A 237 12.15 6.40 -3.41
N TYR A 238 11.47 7.38 -4.02
CA TYR A 238 11.99 8.21 -5.11
C TYR A 238 12.15 9.68 -4.74
N SER A 239 12.12 10.01 -3.45
CA SER A 239 12.40 11.37 -2.97
C SER A 239 13.86 11.77 -3.22
N ILE A 240 14.08 13.07 -3.41
CA ILE A 240 15.36 13.58 -3.90
C ILE A 240 16.43 13.60 -2.81
N VAL A 241 17.58 13.01 -3.12
CA VAL A 241 18.79 12.91 -2.30
C VAL A 241 19.80 13.98 -2.71
N SER A 242 20.42 14.64 -1.74
CA SER A 242 21.47 15.62 -2.00
C SER A 242 22.71 14.96 -2.60
N ALA A 243 23.10 15.35 -3.79
CA ALA A 243 24.31 14.87 -4.44
C ALA A 243 25.57 15.23 -3.62
N LYS A 244 25.58 16.43 -3.04
CA LYS A 244 26.67 16.91 -2.18
C LYS A 244 26.70 16.21 -0.82
N GLY A 245 25.51 15.91 -0.27
CA GLY A 245 25.33 15.29 1.04
C GLY A 245 25.32 13.76 1.00
N ASP A 246 25.45 13.14 -0.16
CA ASP A 246 25.39 11.68 -0.30
C ASP A 246 26.57 10.98 0.37
N THR A 247 26.29 10.31 1.46
CA THR A 247 27.26 9.54 2.26
C THR A 247 27.14 8.03 2.04
N LYS A 248 26.48 7.61 0.93
CA LYS A 248 26.20 6.21 0.58
C LYS A 248 25.38 5.51 1.67
N GLU A 249 25.85 4.37 2.18
CA GLU A 249 25.16 3.59 3.23
C GLU A 249 24.93 4.40 4.53
N LYS A 250 25.77 5.40 4.79
CA LYS A 250 25.63 6.23 6.01
C LYS A 250 24.52 7.27 5.89
N TYR A 251 24.07 7.56 4.66
CA TYR A 251 22.96 8.48 4.42
C TYR A 251 21.70 8.07 5.18
N ASP A 252 21.51 6.78 5.37
CA ASP A 252 20.40 6.18 6.11
C ASP A 252 20.29 6.62 7.58
N LYS A 253 21.38 7.06 8.18
CA LYS A 253 21.41 7.53 9.58
C LYS A 253 21.31 9.04 9.71
N THR A 254 21.72 9.77 8.69
CA THR A 254 21.80 11.23 8.69
C THR A 254 21.40 11.78 7.30
N PRO A 255 20.15 11.59 6.89
CA PRO A 255 19.68 12.08 5.59
C PRO A 255 19.68 13.61 5.58
N VAL A 256 20.02 14.21 4.44
CA VAL A 256 19.82 15.63 4.19
C VAL A 256 18.39 15.82 3.66
N THR A 257 17.51 16.40 4.48
CA THR A 257 16.08 16.44 4.22
C THR A 257 15.66 17.58 3.29
N THR A 258 14.50 17.43 2.66
CA THR A 258 13.92 18.42 1.73
C THR A 258 12.54 18.92 2.18
N GLY A 259 11.93 18.25 3.15
CA GLY A 259 10.58 18.51 3.63
C GLY A 259 10.49 19.66 4.64
N PRO A 260 9.27 19.92 5.17
CA PRO A 260 9.02 20.94 6.18
C PRO A 260 9.73 20.67 7.51
N TYR A 261 10.13 19.43 7.78
CA TYR A 261 10.84 19.06 8.99
C TYR A 261 12.17 18.39 8.66
N LYS A 262 13.07 18.42 9.65
CA LYS A 262 14.38 17.75 9.62
C LYS A 262 14.57 16.90 10.87
N VAL A 263 15.44 15.91 10.76
CA VAL A 263 15.81 15.05 11.87
C VAL A 263 16.77 15.77 12.80
N GLN A 264 16.34 16.04 14.04
CA GLN A 264 17.20 16.57 15.07
C GLN A 264 17.98 15.46 15.78
N THR A 265 17.30 14.37 16.13
CA THR A 265 17.90 13.19 16.75
C THR A 265 17.21 11.93 16.26
N PHE A 266 17.97 10.86 16.09
CA PHE A 266 17.43 9.52 15.83
C PHE A 266 18.21 8.50 16.65
N GLN A 267 17.53 7.83 17.56
CA GLN A 267 18.02 6.73 18.37
C GLN A 267 17.21 5.48 18.00
N SER A 268 17.78 4.65 17.13
CA SER A 268 17.12 3.44 16.64
C SER A 268 16.59 2.59 17.79
N GLY A 269 15.37 2.08 17.68
CA GLY A 269 14.68 1.31 18.71
C GLY A 269 14.21 2.10 19.92
N LYS A 270 14.44 3.42 20.00
CA LYS A 270 14.08 4.23 21.16
C LYS A 270 13.20 5.43 20.80
N SER A 271 13.75 6.38 20.04
CA SER A 271 13.05 7.63 19.75
C SER A 271 13.62 8.38 18.55
N MET A 272 12.82 9.26 17.97
CA MET A 272 13.24 10.22 16.95
C MET A 272 12.60 11.58 17.25
N VAL A 273 13.32 12.65 16.96
CA VAL A 273 12.81 14.00 17.10
C VAL A 273 12.93 14.74 15.78
N LEU A 274 11.81 15.26 15.31
CA LEU A 274 11.76 16.14 14.16
C LEU A 274 11.55 17.60 14.63
N VAL A 275 12.23 18.52 13.99
CA VAL A 275 12.08 19.97 14.19
C VAL A 275 11.89 20.68 12.85
N LYS A 276 11.36 21.89 12.88
CA LYS A 276 11.15 22.68 11.66
C LYS A 276 12.44 22.81 10.84
N ASN A 277 12.32 22.61 9.54
CA ASN A 277 13.37 22.94 8.57
C ASN A 277 13.26 24.43 8.22
N PRO A 278 14.26 25.26 8.58
CA PRO A 278 14.21 26.71 8.33
C PRO A 278 14.39 27.08 6.84
N ASN A 279 14.88 26.15 6.01
CA ASN A 279 15.11 26.36 4.58
C ASN A 279 13.96 25.85 3.70
N TRP A 280 12.90 25.27 4.30
CA TRP A 280 11.69 24.92 3.59
C TRP A 280 10.82 26.16 3.34
N ASP A 281 10.44 26.40 2.08
CA ASP A 281 9.57 27.50 1.69
C ASP A 281 8.17 26.98 1.31
N PRO A 282 7.11 27.33 2.09
CA PRO A 282 5.74 26.91 1.81
C PRO A 282 5.25 27.33 0.41
N LYS A 283 5.77 28.41 -0.16
CA LYS A 283 5.41 28.86 -1.52
C LYS A 283 5.77 27.86 -2.60
N THR A 284 6.75 26.99 -2.33
CA THR A 284 7.18 25.93 -3.25
C THR A 284 6.44 24.61 -3.05
N ASP A 285 5.65 24.47 -1.97
CA ASP A 285 5.04 23.21 -1.54
C ASP A 285 3.50 23.29 -1.56
N PRO A 286 2.83 22.67 -2.54
CA PRO A 286 1.36 22.68 -2.62
C PRO A 286 0.72 21.60 -1.73
N ILE A 287 1.52 20.83 -0.97
CA ILE A 287 1.09 19.61 -0.30
C ILE A 287 1.14 19.73 1.21
N ARG A 288 2.26 20.22 1.77
CA ARG A 288 2.57 20.09 3.20
C ARG A 288 2.42 21.40 3.96
N HIS A 289 2.24 21.24 5.28
CA HIS A 289 2.26 22.34 6.24
C HIS A 289 3.38 22.13 7.28
N GLN A 290 3.77 23.23 7.94
CA GLN A 290 4.77 23.25 9.01
C GLN A 290 4.15 23.88 10.28
N TYR A 291 2.97 23.37 10.71
CA TYR A 291 2.27 23.92 11.88
C TYR A 291 2.97 23.57 13.18
N VAL A 292 3.25 22.31 13.42
CA VAL A 292 3.86 21.79 14.66
C VAL A 292 5.32 22.25 14.75
N ASP A 293 5.76 22.67 15.95
CA ASP A 293 7.17 23.06 16.13
C ASP A 293 8.10 21.83 16.23
N ARG A 294 7.57 20.73 16.81
CA ARG A 294 8.36 19.56 17.13
C ARG A 294 7.49 18.30 17.15
N PHE A 295 7.97 17.22 16.55
CA PHE A 295 7.43 15.87 16.72
C PHE A 295 8.39 15.07 17.60
N ASN A 296 7.88 14.53 18.71
CA ASN A 296 8.56 13.60 19.59
C ASN A 296 8.05 12.20 19.27
N ILE A 297 8.82 11.38 18.57
CA ILE A 297 8.43 10.03 18.16
C ILE A 297 9.04 9.03 19.12
N THR A 298 8.18 8.25 19.78
CA THR A 298 8.60 7.18 20.72
C THR A 298 8.29 5.82 20.11
N PHE A 299 9.29 4.96 20.01
CA PHE A 299 9.16 3.60 19.48
C PHE A 299 8.77 2.58 20.54
N ASN A 300 8.51 1.35 20.11
CA ASN A 300 8.06 0.21 20.94
C ASN A 300 6.70 0.41 21.62
N GLN A 301 5.86 1.27 21.05
CA GLN A 301 4.49 1.51 21.52
C GLN A 301 3.53 0.51 20.86
N GLN A 302 3.27 -0.62 21.54
CA GLN A 302 2.35 -1.63 21.02
C GLN A 302 0.92 -1.06 20.90
N PHE A 303 0.11 -1.63 20.02
CA PHE A 303 -1.24 -1.13 19.70
C PHE A 303 -2.11 -0.94 20.94
N GLU A 304 -2.09 -1.90 21.87
CA GLU A 304 -2.84 -1.81 23.13
C GLU A 304 -2.35 -0.65 24.01
N ALA A 305 -1.04 -0.48 24.13
CA ALA A 305 -0.44 0.58 24.95
C ALA A 305 -0.75 1.97 24.37
N SER A 306 -0.55 2.16 23.07
CA SER A 306 -0.85 3.42 22.39
C SER A 306 -2.34 3.74 22.43
N THR A 307 -3.22 2.75 22.21
CA THR A 307 -4.67 2.94 22.31
C THR A 307 -5.08 3.38 23.73
N LYS A 308 -4.56 2.72 24.77
CA LYS A 308 -4.85 3.08 26.17
C LYS A 308 -4.41 4.50 26.52
N ALA A 309 -3.20 4.88 26.12
CA ALA A 309 -2.66 6.24 26.32
C ALA A 309 -3.54 7.31 25.66
N LEU A 310 -3.90 7.11 24.40
CA LEU A 310 -4.74 8.05 23.64
C LEU A 310 -6.19 8.07 24.14
N LEU A 311 -6.75 6.96 24.65
CA LEU A 311 -8.06 6.93 25.28
C LEU A 311 -8.06 7.65 26.64
N ALA A 312 -7.00 7.50 27.44
CA ALA A 312 -6.84 8.20 28.73
C ALA A 312 -6.75 9.71 28.55
N ASP A 313 -6.22 10.17 27.42
CA ASP A 313 -6.19 11.59 27.02
C ASP A 313 -5.66 12.52 28.12
N SER A 314 -4.53 12.17 28.73
CA SER A 314 -3.97 12.86 29.89
C SER A 314 -2.53 13.31 29.65
N GLY A 315 -2.15 14.46 30.24
CA GLY A 315 -0.79 14.99 30.13
C GLY A 315 -0.33 15.16 28.67
N PRO A 316 0.86 14.63 28.29
CA PRO A 316 1.38 14.71 26.92
C PRO A 316 0.52 13.99 25.87
N ASP A 317 -0.21 12.93 26.27
CA ASP A 317 -1.03 12.13 25.35
C ASP A 317 -2.22 12.92 24.78
N GLN A 318 -2.59 14.06 25.38
CA GLN A 318 -3.56 14.98 24.79
C GLN A 318 -3.09 15.56 23.44
N ALA A 319 -1.77 15.68 23.23
CA ALA A 319 -1.14 16.06 21.97
C ALA A 319 -0.59 14.82 21.22
N GLY A 320 -1.06 13.62 21.60
CA GLY A 320 -0.59 12.35 21.09
C GLY A 320 -1.32 11.91 19.82
N VAL A 321 -0.58 11.29 18.91
CA VAL A 321 -1.10 10.64 17.70
C VAL A 321 -0.27 9.41 17.39
N SER A 322 -0.83 8.48 16.62
CA SER A 322 -0.03 7.45 15.96
C SER A 322 -0.10 7.65 14.45
N PHE A 323 1.03 7.50 13.75
CA PHE A 323 1.01 7.56 12.29
C PHE A 323 0.47 6.25 11.70
N ASN A 324 0.88 5.10 12.25
CA ASN A 324 0.56 3.79 11.67
C ASN A 324 -0.05 2.80 12.67
N ASN A 325 0.04 3.05 14.00
CA ASN A 325 -0.62 2.17 14.96
C ASN A 325 -2.13 2.30 14.83
N GLN A 326 -2.77 1.19 14.56
CA GLN A 326 -4.23 1.09 14.61
C GLN A 326 -4.73 0.96 16.06
N VAL A 327 -5.98 1.28 16.28
CA VAL A 327 -6.68 0.93 17.51
C VAL A 327 -6.68 -0.60 17.67
N ASP A 328 -6.29 -1.09 18.82
CA ASP A 328 -6.27 -2.53 19.08
C ASP A 328 -7.68 -3.15 19.01
N ALA A 329 -7.73 -4.44 18.66
CA ALA A 329 -8.99 -5.14 18.41
C ALA A 329 -9.95 -5.12 19.61
N GLY A 330 -9.43 -5.09 20.85
CA GLY A 330 -10.24 -5.06 22.08
C GLY A 330 -11.00 -3.76 22.28
N ASN A 331 -10.42 -2.63 21.86
CA ASN A 331 -10.98 -1.29 22.00
C ASN A 331 -11.68 -0.77 20.72
N LEU A 332 -11.51 -1.43 19.59
CA LEU A 332 -11.96 -0.95 18.27
C LEU A 332 -13.47 -0.62 18.24
N SER A 333 -14.29 -1.53 18.73
CA SER A 333 -15.75 -1.34 18.77
C SER A 333 -16.18 -0.17 19.68
N GLN A 334 -15.49 0.02 20.81
CA GLN A 334 -15.72 1.16 21.70
C GLN A 334 -15.37 2.48 21.00
N VAL A 335 -14.17 2.55 20.41
CA VAL A 335 -13.69 3.77 19.74
C VAL A 335 -14.61 4.19 18.59
N LEU A 336 -15.10 3.24 17.81
CA LEU A 336 -15.98 3.53 16.67
C LEU A 336 -17.40 3.95 17.08
N ARG A 337 -17.89 3.50 18.26
CA ARG A 337 -19.29 3.71 18.70
C ARG A 337 -19.45 4.81 19.71
N ASP A 338 -18.39 5.23 20.42
CA ASP A 338 -18.48 6.33 21.39
C ASP A 338 -18.54 7.69 20.67
N PRO A 339 -19.67 8.43 20.75
CA PRO A 339 -19.79 9.74 20.11
C PRO A 339 -18.78 10.77 20.61
N LYS A 340 -18.26 10.63 21.83
CA LYS A 340 -17.27 11.52 22.42
C LYS A 340 -15.91 11.39 21.75
N LEU A 341 -15.62 10.24 21.15
CA LEU A 341 -14.37 9.95 20.46
C LEU A 341 -14.41 10.28 18.97
N LYS A 342 -15.61 10.55 18.42
CA LYS A 342 -15.80 10.77 16.97
C LYS A 342 -14.88 11.85 16.37
N SER A 343 -14.66 12.96 17.07
CA SER A 343 -13.80 14.05 16.62
C SER A 343 -12.31 13.77 16.72
N ARG A 344 -11.94 12.67 17.38
CA ARG A 344 -10.56 12.22 17.60
C ARG A 344 -10.24 10.92 16.87
N THR A 345 -11.19 10.38 16.11
CA THR A 345 -11.08 9.08 15.44
C THR A 345 -11.18 9.27 13.94
N VAL A 346 -10.28 8.62 13.22
CA VAL A 346 -10.35 8.47 11.76
C VAL A 346 -10.31 7.00 11.39
N SER A 347 -11.01 6.66 10.31
CA SER A 347 -11.08 5.29 9.79
C SER A 347 -11.22 5.32 8.28
N GLY A 348 -10.54 4.40 7.61
CA GLY A 348 -10.59 4.25 6.16
C GLY A 348 -10.15 2.87 5.71
N TYR A 349 -10.14 2.67 4.39
CA TYR A 349 -9.61 1.46 3.78
C TYR A 349 -8.10 1.59 3.56
N GLN A 350 -7.42 0.45 3.69
CA GLN A 350 -6.06 0.28 3.20
C GLN A 350 -6.08 -0.28 1.78
N SER A 351 -4.98 -0.17 1.06
CA SER A 351 -4.88 -0.69 -0.31
C SER A 351 -4.92 -2.22 -0.42
N TYR A 352 -4.96 -2.93 0.72
CA TYR A 352 -4.85 -4.39 0.78
C TYR A 352 -6.16 -5.11 0.49
N VAL A 353 -6.04 -6.17 -0.33
CA VAL A 353 -7.07 -7.19 -0.57
C VAL A 353 -6.55 -8.55 -0.14
N GLY A 354 -7.28 -9.20 0.75
CA GLY A 354 -7.03 -10.60 1.09
C GLY A 354 -7.65 -11.53 0.05
N GLN A 355 -6.92 -12.58 -0.33
CA GLN A 355 -7.36 -13.51 -1.37
C GLN A 355 -6.91 -14.93 -1.10
N MET A 356 -7.79 -15.91 -1.38
CA MET A 356 -7.46 -17.31 -1.40
C MET A 356 -6.97 -17.68 -2.78
N ASN A 357 -5.69 -17.98 -2.92
CA ASN A 357 -5.09 -18.43 -4.18
C ASN A 357 -5.48 -19.88 -4.46
N LEU A 358 -5.79 -20.19 -5.72
CA LEU A 358 -5.99 -21.53 -6.24
C LEU A 358 -4.79 -21.86 -7.14
N ASN A 359 -3.98 -22.83 -6.75
CA ASN A 359 -2.73 -23.14 -7.45
C ASN A 359 -3.00 -23.77 -8.81
N MET A 360 -2.95 -22.97 -9.87
CA MET A 360 -3.26 -23.35 -11.24
C MET A 360 -2.27 -24.36 -11.84
N SER A 361 -1.12 -24.63 -11.20
CA SER A 361 -0.19 -25.68 -11.62
C SER A 361 -0.71 -27.09 -11.31
N LYS A 362 -1.65 -27.22 -10.34
CA LYS A 362 -2.20 -28.50 -9.92
C LYS A 362 -3.19 -29.06 -10.94
N PRO A 363 -3.14 -30.37 -11.24
CA PRO A 363 -4.03 -31.00 -12.24
C PRO A 363 -5.52 -30.77 -11.95
N GLU A 364 -5.93 -30.84 -10.68
CA GLU A 364 -7.31 -30.69 -10.25
C GLU A 364 -7.83 -29.26 -10.50
N MET A 365 -6.93 -28.26 -10.46
CA MET A 365 -7.28 -26.85 -10.71
C MET A 365 -7.44 -26.52 -12.20
N LYS A 366 -7.22 -27.47 -13.12
CA LYS A 366 -7.50 -27.26 -14.55
C LYS A 366 -9.01 -27.22 -14.84
N ASP A 367 -9.84 -27.91 -14.04
CA ASP A 367 -11.30 -27.88 -14.19
C ASP A 367 -11.90 -26.66 -13.50
N ILE A 368 -12.49 -25.75 -14.26
CA ILE A 368 -13.12 -24.54 -13.74
C ILE A 368 -14.28 -24.83 -12.77
N ARG A 369 -14.95 -26.01 -12.89
CA ARG A 369 -16.02 -26.42 -11.98
C ARG A 369 -15.48 -26.65 -10.57
N VAL A 370 -14.27 -27.23 -10.46
CA VAL A 370 -13.57 -27.40 -9.18
C VAL A 370 -13.22 -26.04 -8.57
N ARG A 371 -12.65 -25.13 -9.35
CA ARG A 371 -12.30 -23.78 -8.88
C ARG A 371 -13.54 -22.99 -8.41
N ARG A 372 -14.63 -23.05 -9.20
CA ARG A 372 -15.92 -22.45 -8.80
C ARG A 372 -16.50 -23.12 -7.55
N ALA A 373 -16.36 -24.43 -7.40
CA ALA A 373 -16.80 -25.13 -6.20
C ALA A 373 -16.04 -24.63 -4.96
N ILE A 374 -14.70 -24.45 -5.04
CA ILE A 374 -13.91 -23.85 -3.97
C ILE A 374 -14.43 -22.43 -3.67
N ALA A 375 -14.59 -21.62 -4.73
CA ALA A 375 -15.06 -20.24 -4.58
C ALA A 375 -16.42 -20.15 -3.89
N TYR A 376 -17.40 -20.98 -4.24
CA TYR A 376 -18.70 -20.99 -3.57
C TYR A 376 -18.64 -21.58 -2.16
N ALA A 377 -17.86 -22.64 -1.93
CA ALA A 377 -17.78 -23.31 -0.63
C ALA A 377 -17.07 -22.48 0.44
N LEU A 378 -16.05 -21.71 0.06
CA LEU A 378 -15.16 -21.02 0.98
C LEU A 378 -15.92 -20.02 1.86
N PRO A 379 -16.01 -20.20 3.20
CA PRO A 379 -16.55 -19.18 4.07
C PRO A 379 -15.49 -18.09 4.31
N VAL A 380 -15.85 -16.82 4.13
CA VAL A 380 -14.96 -15.68 4.38
C VAL A 380 -15.14 -15.06 5.77
N THR A 381 -16.31 -15.29 6.40
CA THR A 381 -16.59 -14.82 7.77
C THR A 381 -15.51 -15.20 8.80
N PRO A 382 -14.94 -16.42 8.79
CA PRO A 382 -13.89 -16.78 9.75
C PRO A 382 -12.64 -15.92 9.62
N PHE A 383 -12.25 -15.55 8.40
CA PHE A 383 -11.13 -14.65 8.16
C PHE A 383 -11.42 -13.26 8.73
N VAL A 384 -12.56 -12.68 8.34
CA VAL A 384 -12.99 -11.36 8.85
C VAL A 384 -13.03 -11.35 10.38
N ARG A 385 -13.55 -12.40 11.02
CA ARG A 385 -13.61 -12.49 12.50
C ARG A 385 -12.24 -12.61 13.15
N ALA A 386 -11.33 -13.38 12.56
CA ALA A 386 -9.99 -13.57 13.09
C ALA A 386 -9.19 -12.26 13.18
N TYR A 387 -9.48 -11.33 12.27
CA TYR A 387 -8.78 -10.05 12.17
C TYR A 387 -9.59 -8.84 12.71
N GLY A 388 -10.54 -9.05 13.62
CA GLY A 388 -11.23 -7.95 14.32
C GLY A 388 -12.65 -7.66 13.83
N GLY A 389 -13.23 -8.52 13.00
CA GLY A 389 -14.61 -8.41 12.53
C GLY A 389 -14.83 -7.35 11.43
N THR A 390 -16.09 -6.96 11.26
CA THR A 390 -16.51 -6.02 10.20
C THR A 390 -16.02 -4.58 10.45
N ASP A 391 -15.58 -4.28 11.65
CA ASP A 391 -14.99 -2.99 11.99
C ASP A 391 -13.55 -2.86 11.43
N ALA A 392 -12.80 -3.97 11.35
CA ALA A 392 -11.44 -4.04 10.83
C ALA A 392 -11.35 -4.51 9.37
N MET A 393 -12.37 -5.21 8.86
CA MET A 393 -12.37 -5.78 7.53
C MET A 393 -13.76 -5.75 6.89
N GLU A 394 -13.82 -5.63 5.57
CA GLU A 394 -15.04 -5.78 4.79
C GLU A 394 -14.93 -6.97 3.85
N VAL A 395 -16.02 -7.72 3.65
CA VAL A 395 -16.04 -8.84 2.71
C VAL A 395 -15.78 -8.34 1.30
N ALA A 396 -14.73 -8.84 0.67
CA ALA A 396 -14.34 -8.45 -0.68
C ALA A 396 -15.20 -9.14 -1.76
N GLY A 397 -15.54 -8.38 -2.79
CA GLY A 397 -16.20 -8.89 -3.99
C GLY A 397 -15.28 -9.01 -5.19
N GLY A 398 -14.24 -8.19 -5.29
CA GLY A 398 -13.25 -8.13 -6.36
C GLY A 398 -11.81 -8.12 -5.83
N LEU A 399 -10.85 -8.07 -6.75
CA LEU A 399 -9.40 -8.05 -6.49
C LEU A 399 -8.85 -6.62 -6.41
N ILE A 400 -9.64 -5.62 -6.74
CA ILE A 400 -9.29 -4.20 -6.66
C ILE A 400 -9.82 -3.66 -5.33
N SER A 401 -8.93 -3.04 -4.51
CA SER A 401 -9.28 -2.42 -3.23
C SER A 401 -10.16 -1.19 -3.42
N PRO A 402 -11.02 -0.82 -2.45
CA PRO A 402 -11.77 0.44 -2.45
C PRO A 402 -10.92 1.71 -2.59
N THR A 403 -9.63 1.67 -2.29
CA THR A 403 -8.69 2.80 -2.44
C THR A 403 -8.01 2.83 -3.81
N VAL A 404 -8.34 1.91 -4.71
CA VAL A 404 -7.71 1.76 -6.03
C VAL A 404 -8.73 2.04 -7.12
N SER A 405 -8.33 2.80 -8.11
CA SER A 405 -9.16 3.15 -9.26
C SER A 405 -9.58 1.91 -10.05
N GLY A 406 -10.84 1.86 -10.44
CA GLY A 406 -11.46 0.69 -11.07
C GLY A 406 -12.15 -0.26 -10.08
N TYR A 407 -12.21 0.09 -8.78
CA TYR A 407 -13.02 -0.64 -7.82
C TYR A 407 -14.52 -0.56 -8.16
N ASP A 408 -15.18 -1.72 -8.20
CA ASP A 408 -16.64 -1.83 -8.38
C ASP A 408 -17.30 -2.36 -7.10
N PRO A 409 -17.98 -1.51 -6.30
CA PRO A 409 -18.64 -1.93 -5.06
C PRO A 409 -19.79 -2.91 -5.28
N ALA A 410 -20.38 -2.97 -6.48
CA ALA A 410 -21.47 -3.87 -6.81
C ALA A 410 -20.98 -5.27 -7.24
N PHE A 411 -19.70 -5.40 -7.60
CA PHE A 411 -19.15 -6.66 -8.08
C PHE A 411 -19.02 -7.66 -6.94
N ASP A 412 -19.63 -8.84 -7.10
CA ASP A 412 -19.62 -9.95 -6.14
C ASP A 412 -20.00 -11.26 -6.88
N PRO A 413 -19.10 -11.80 -7.72
CA PRO A 413 -19.42 -12.94 -8.60
C PRO A 413 -19.74 -14.23 -7.84
N PHE A 414 -19.28 -14.35 -6.60
CA PHE A 414 -19.50 -15.53 -5.75
C PHE A 414 -20.58 -15.32 -4.69
N GLY A 415 -21.19 -14.14 -4.62
CA GLY A 415 -22.24 -13.80 -3.66
C GLY A 415 -21.77 -13.71 -2.22
N LYS A 416 -20.47 -13.44 -1.97
CA LYS A 416 -19.88 -13.42 -0.63
C LYS A 416 -20.38 -12.28 0.23
N LYS A 417 -20.66 -11.12 -0.33
CA LYS A 417 -21.21 -9.97 0.42
C LYS A 417 -22.58 -10.31 1.04
N LYS A 418 -23.38 -11.12 0.35
CA LYS A 418 -24.70 -11.58 0.85
C LYS A 418 -24.62 -12.89 1.63
N LYS A 419 -23.74 -13.81 1.25
CA LYS A 419 -23.57 -15.14 1.85
C LYS A 419 -22.10 -15.37 2.24
N PRO A 420 -21.55 -14.64 3.23
CA PRO A 420 -20.14 -14.74 3.57
C PRO A 420 -19.76 -16.10 4.20
N ALA A 421 -20.74 -16.89 4.64
CA ALA A 421 -20.53 -18.27 5.08
C ALA A 421 -20.33 -19.26 3.91
N GLY A 422 -20.50 -18.81 2.66
CA GLY A 422 -20.42 -19.66 1.47
C GLY A 422 -21.73 -20.35 1.12
N ASP A 423 -21.69 -21.12 0.02
CA ASP A 423 -22.80 -21.93 -0.48
C ASP A 423 -22.31 -23.39 -0.74
N PRO A 424 -22.18 -24.20 0.32
CA PRO A 424 -21.68 -25.58 0.19
C PRO A 424 -22.56 -26.46 -0.70
N ALA A 425 -23.88 -26.22 -0.78
CA ALA A 425 -24.77 -26.99 -1.61
C ALA A 425 -24.51 -26.77 -3.11
N LYS A 426 -24.34 -25.51 -3.52
CA LYS A 426 -23.94 -25.18 -4.90
C LYS A 426 -22.56 -25.73 -5.25
N ALA A 427 -21.61 -25.65 -4.34
CA ALA A 427 -20.29 -26.20 -4.50
C ALA A 427 -20.31 -27.75 -4.65
N HIS A 428 -21.12 -28.42 -3.83
CA HIS A 428 -21.29 -29.88 -3.90
C HIS A 428 -21.83 -30.31 -5.27
N ALA A 429 -22.82 -29.59 -5.81
CA ALA A 429 -23.36 -29.88 -7.13
C ALA A 429 -22.29 -29.77 -8.24
N LEU A 430 -21.44 -28.73 -8.20
CA LEU A 430 -20.34 -28.54 -9.14
C LEU A 430 -19.29 -29.64 -9.03
N LEU A 431 -18.92 -30.07 -7.81
CA LEU A 431 -17.99 -31.19 -7.59
C LEU A 431 -18.55 -32.52 -8.09
N LYS A 432 -19.84 -32.78 -7.88
CA LYS A 432 -20.54 -33.96 -8.40
C LYS A 432 -20.51 -33.96 -9.92
N GLU A 433 -20.82 -32.84 -10.57
CA GLU A 433 -20.77 -32.69 -12.03
C GLU A 433 -19.35 -32.87 -12.58
N ALA A 434 -18.32 -32.42 -11.85
CA ALA A 434 -16.93 -32.60 -12.21
C ALA A 434 -16.40 -34.04 -11.93
N GLY A 435 -17.17 -34.90 -11.24
CA GLY A 435 -16.71 -36.22 -10.80
C GLY A 435 -15.61 -36.12 -9.72
N LYS A 436 -15.59 -35.06 -8.92
CA LYS A 436 -14.51 -34.74 -7.96
C LYS A 436 -14.97 -34.71 -6.50
N LEU A 437 -16.10 -35.36 -6.17
CA LEU A 437 -16.48 -35.57 -4.77
C LEU A 437 -15.39 -36.30 -4.00
N ASN A 438 -15.14 -35.88 -2.75
CA ASN A 438 -14.07 -36.39 -1.88
C ASN A 438 -12.64 -36.12 -2.39
N MET A 439 -12.48 -35.21 -3.35
CA MET A 439 -11.16 -34.77 -3.82
C MET A 439 -10.31 -34.26 -2.66
N LYS A 440 -9.06 -34.74 -2.58
CA LYS A 440 -8.08 -34.23 -1.63
C LYS A 440 -7.78 -32.75 -1.97
N LEU A 441 -7.81 -31.88 -0.97
CA LEU A 441 -7.47 -30.46 -1.08
C LEU A 441 -6.48 -30.08 0.02
N THR A 442 -5.25 -29.78 -0.35
CA THR A 442 -4.19 -29.37 0.56
C THR A 442 -4.27 -27.86 0.81
N PHE A 443 -4.61 -27.45 2.01
CA PHE A 443 -4.75 -26.06 2.41
C PHE A 443 -3.53 -25.61 3.23
N GLY A 444 -2.61 -24.86 2.60
CA GLY A 444 -1.47 -24.23 3.27
C GLY A 444 -1.91 -22.97 4.02
N TYR A 445 -1.57 -22.86 5.31
CA TYR A 445 -1.92 -21.70 6.12
C TYR A 445 -0.75 -21.23 6.98
N ILE A 446 -0.69 -19.92 7.22
CA ILE A 446 0.33 -19.29 8.05
C ILE A 446 0.15 -19.68 9.53
N ASN A 447 1.26 -20.01 10.21
CA ASN A 447 1.24 -20.38 11.62
C ASN A 447 1.21 -19.12 12.51
N THR A 448 0.01 -18.57 12.65
CA THR A 448 -0.34 -17.54 13.63
C THR A 448 -1.65 -17.93 14.31
N PRO A 449 -2.02 -17.36 15.47
CA PRO A 449 -3.31 -17.61 16.09
C PRO A 449 -4.50 -17.39 15.14
N GLU A 450 -4.46 -16.32 14.37
CA GLU A 450 -5.49 -15.98 13.38
C GLU A 450 -5.49 -17.00 12.23
N GLY A 451 -4.30 -17.40 11.73
CA GLY A 451 -4.11 -18.40 10.70
C GLY A 451 -4.70 -19.76 11.09
N GLN A 452 -4.47 -20.19 12.32
CA GLN A 452 -5.07 -21.40 12.89
C GLN A 452 -6.60 -21.29 12.96
N GLN A 453 -7.11 -20.15 13.42
CA GLN A 453 -8.53 -19.91 13.59
C GLN A 453 -9.27 -19.91 12.25
N TYR A 454 -8.87 -19.05 11.29
CA TYR A 454 -9.60 -18.94 10.04
C TYR A 454 -9.47 -20.20 9.17
N SER A 455 -8.28 -20.82 9.12
CA SER A 455 -8.08 -22.00 8.28
C SER A 455 -8.87 -23.22 8.78
N THR A 456 -9.03 -23.37 10.10
CA THR A 456 -9.88 -24.43 10.68
C THR A 456 -11.33 -24.28 10.22
N ALA A 457 -11.87 -23.08 10.32
CA ALA A 457 -13.26 -22.84 9.98
C ALA A 457 -13.50 -22.83 8.45
N MET A 458 -12.54 -22.34 7.66
CA MET A 458 -12.60 -22.42 6.18
C MET A 458 -12.56 -23.87 5.70
N ALA A 459 -11.67 -24.68 6.29
CA ALA A 459 -11.59 -26.11 5.98
C ALA A 459 -12.91 -26.84 6.30
N ALA A 460 -13.59 -26.49 7.40
CA ALA A 460 -14.90 -27.06 7.72
C ALA A 460 -15.97 -26.72 6.68
N GLY A 461 -15.97 -25.49 6.14
CA GLY A 461 -16.85 -25.08 5.04
C GLY A 461 -16.60 -25.87 3.75
N LEU A 462 -15.34 -26.02 3.37
CA LEU A 462 -14.92 -26.81 2.21
C LEU A 462 -15.28 -28.29 2.36
N LYS A 463 -15.11 -28.88 3.56
CA LYS A 463 -15.53 -30.26 3.85
C LYS A 463 -17.03 -30.46 3.68
N LYS A 464 -17.87 -29.49 4.11
CA LYS A 464 -19.32 -29.53 3.90
C LYS A 464 -19.72 -29.58 2.43
N ALA A 465 -18.90 -28.99 1.54
CA ALA A 465 -19.10 -29.06 0.10
C ALA A 465 -18.66 -30.38 -0.53
N GLY A 466 -17.97 -31.26 0.21
CA GLY A 466 -17.54 -32.58 -0.27
C GLY A 466 -16.04 -32.69 -0.60
N PHE A 467 -15.20 -31.72 -0.21
CA PHE A 467 -13.75 -31.83 -0.30
C PHE A 467 -13.16 -32.62 0.88
N ASN A 468 -12.08 -33.36 0.63
CA ASN A 468 -11.24 -33.96 1.67
C ASN A 468 -10.09 -33.00 1.98
N VAL A 469 -10.34 -32.03 2.88
CA VAL A 469 -9.39 -30.95 3.18
C VAL A 469 -8.33 -31.41 4.17
N GLN A 470 -7.07 -31.27 3.78
CA GLN A 470 -5.89 -31.46 4.64
C GLN A 470 -5.18 -30.12 4.84
N ARG A 471 -5.19 -29.64 6.08
CA ARG A 471 -4.49 -28.40 6.45
C ARG A 471 -3.01 -28.68 6.65
N GLN A 472 -2.17 -27.80 6.12
CA GLN A 472 -0.71 -27.80 6.33
C GLN A 472 -0.26 -26.46 6.88
N GLU A 473 0.41 -26.52 8.00
CA GLU A 473 0.99 -25.35 8.67
C GLU A 473 2.27 -24.90 7.98
N ILE A 474 2.44 -23.58 7.86
CA ILE A 474 3.61 -22.95 7.27
C ILE A 474 4.12 -21.92 8.28
N PRO A 475 5.39 -21.99 8.73
CA PRO A 475 5.96 -20.99 9.64
C PRO A 475 5.82 -19.58 9.08
N ALA A 476 5.46 -18.63 9.94
CA ALA A 476 5.17 -17.26 9.53
C ALA A 476 6.36 -16.60 8.82
N GLU A 477 7.57 -16.84 9.32
CA GLU A 477 8.82 -16.26 8.80
C GLU A 477 9.16 -16.71 7.37
N THR A 478 8.66 -17.88 6.96
CA THR A 478 8.95 -18.48 5.65
C THR A 478 7.72 -18.63 4.77
N PHE A 479 6.57 -18.09 5.21
CA PHE A 479 5.29 -18.30 4.52
C PHE A 479 5.37 -17.90 3.04
N TYR A 480 5.75 -16.66 2.75
CA TYR A 480 5.83 -16.16 1.39
C TYR A 480 6.93 -16.87 0.56
N ASP A 481 8.06 -17.21 1.17
CA ASP A 481 9.11 -17.97 0.52
C ASP A 481 8.64 -19.36 0.11
N GLN A 482 7.74 -19.99 0.88
CA GLN A 482 7.22 -21.31 0.56
C GLN A 482 6.11 -21.26 -0.48
N VAL A 483 5.13 -20.34 -0.36
CA VAL A 483 4.00 -20.28 -1.29
C VAL A 483 4.37 -19.73 -2.66
N SER A 484 5.45 -18.96 -2.77
CA SER A 484 5.97 -18.44 -4.05
C SER A 484 6.84 -19.44 -4.82
N LYS A 485 7.12 -20.63 -4.29
CA LYS A 485 7.85 -21.68 -5.03
C LYS A 485 6.96 -22.29 -6.09
N LEU A 486 7.54 -22.55 -7.26
CA LEU A 486 6.84 -23.20 -8.38
C LEU A 486 6.30 -24.59 -8.02
N ASN A 487 7.04 -25.32 -7.20
CA ASN A 487 6.70 -26.69 -6.78
C ASN A 487 6.09 -26.75 -5.37
N ASN A 488 5.51 -25.65 -4.86
CA ASN A 488 4.87 -25.68 -3.54
C ASN A 488 3.77 -26.79 -3.49
N PRO A 489 3.60 -27.46 -2.34
CA PRO A 489 2.69 -28.60 -2.24
C PRO A 489 1.21 -28.23 -2.10
N TYR A 490 0.89 -26.95 -1.94
CA TYR A 490 -0.44 -26.48 -1.57
C TYR A 490 -1.35 -26.33 -2.79
N ASP A 491 -2.60 -26.79 -2.67
CA ASP A 491 -3.64 -26.56 -3.66
C ASP A 491 -4.29 -25.19 -3.50
N ILE A 492 -4.46 -24.78 -2.24
CA ILE A 492 -4.97 -23.45 -1.88
C ILE A 492 -4.18 -22.86 -0.70
N PHE A 493 -4.04 -21.55 -0.68
CA PHE A 493 -3.44 -20.79 0.43
C PHE A 493 -3.86 -19.33 0.36
N HIS A 494 -3.90 -18.66 1.52
CA HIS A 494 -4.35 -17.27 1.61
C HIS A 494 -3.16 -16.32 1.58
N THR A 495 -3.24 -15.27 0.75
CA THR A 495 -2.32 -14.14 0.76
C THR A 495 -3.09 -12.82 0.83
N ALA A 496 -2.36 -11.70 0.95
CA ALA A 496 -2.88 -10.37 0.75
C ALA A 496 -1.93 -9.58 -0.14
N TRP A 497 -2.48 -8.64 -0.91
CA TRP A 497 -1.71 -7.72 -1.75
C TRP A 497 -2.22 -6.31 -1.57
N GLY A 498 -1.30 -5.35 -1.40
CA GLY A 498 -1.58 -3.92 -1.37
C GLY A 498 -1.10 -3.24 -2.64
N ALA A 499 -1.90 -2.35 -3.19
CA ALA A 499 -1.46 -1.51 -4.29
C ALA A 499 -0.43 -0.47 -3.81
N ASP A 500 0.64 -0.27 -4.58
CA ASP A 500 1.70 0.70 -4.25
C ASP A 500 1.30 2.15 -4.58
N TRP A 501 0.35 2.31 -5.49
CA TRP A 501 -0.34 3.56 -5.79
C TRP A 501 -1.78 3.28 -6.23
N PRO A 502 -2.67 4.29 -6.29
CA PRO A 502 -4.10 4.09 -6.55
C PRO A 502 -4.45 3.63 -7.99
N SER A 503 -3.66 2.74 -8.56
CA SER A 503 -3.89 2.11 -9.88
C SER A 503 -3.71 0.60 -9.78
N ALA A 504 -4.60 -0.14 -10.44
CA ALA A 504 -4.50 -1.59 -10.51
C ALA A 504 -3.31 -2.12 -11.35
N SER A 505 -2.55 -1.23 -11.96
CA SER A 505 -1.24 -1.55 -12.59
C SER A 505 -0.21 -2.09 -11.61
N THR A 506 -0.36 -1.83 -10.30
CA THR A 506 0.47 -2.43 -9.24
C THR A 506 -0.14 -3.68 -8.61
N VAL A 507 -1.32 -4.07 -9.06
CA VAL A 507 -2.03 -5.28 -8.63
C VAL A 507 -2.04 -6.34 -9.74
N MET A 508 -2.54 -5.97 -10.93
CA MET A 508 -2.80 -6.94 -12.00
C MET A 508 -1.52 -7.52 -12.61
N PRO A 509 -0.53 -6.76 -13.04
CA PRO A 509 0.69 -7.33 -13.61
C PRO A 509 1.50 -8.16 -12.61
N PRO A 510 1.77 -7.72 -11.36
CA PRO A 510 2.54 -8.52 -10.41
C PRO A 510 1.91 -9.86 -10.05
N LEU A 511 0.57 -9.94 -10.00
CA LEU A 511 -0.14 -11.13 -9.54
C LEU A 511 -0.61 -12.05 -10.66
N TYR A 512 -0.84 -11.52 -11.88
CA TYR A 512 -1.55 -12.27 -12.93
C TYR A 512 -0.84 -12.31 -14.29
N ASP A 513 0.30 -11.65 -14.47
CA ASP A 513 1.11 -11.80 -15.67
C ASP A 513 1.87 -13.15 -15.64
N GLY A 514 1.34 -14.14 -16.34
CA GLY A 514 1.90 -15.49 -16.37
C GLY A 514 3.34 -15.59 -16.90
N ARG A 515 3.84 -14.57 -17.58
CA ARG A 515 5.23 -14.47 -18.06
C ARG A 515 6.22 -14.19 -16.92
N GLN A 516 5.72 -13.75 -15.76
CA GLN A 516 6.53 -13.48 -14.56
C GLN A 516 6.60 -14.69 -13.61
N ILE A 517 5.99 -15.82 -13.94
CA ILE A 517 6.02 -17.05 -13.12
C ILE A 517 7.48 -17.50 -12.94
N ALA A 518 7.95 -17.44 -11.69
CA ALA A 518 9.29 -17.85 -11.27
C ALA A 518 9.29 -18.10 -9.76
N ASP A 519 10.29 -18.83 -9.25
CA ASP A 519 10.50 -18.95 -7.81
C ASP A 519 10.69 -17.59 -7.16
N GLY A 520 9.90 -17.27 -6.15
CA GLY A 520 9.90 -16.00 -5.44
C GLY A 520 9.09 -14.88 -6.12
N ALA A 521 8.42 -15.15 -7.24
CA ALA A 521 7.51 -14.19 -7.88
C ALA A 521 6.15 -14.13 -7.16
N SER A 522 5.45 -13.01 -7.35
CA SER A 522 4.14 -12.77 -6.72
C SER A 522 2.96 -13.36 -7.50
N VAL A 523 3.18 -14.05 -8.62
CA VAL A 523 2.13 -14.78 -9.35
C VAL A 523 1.78 -16.05 -8.58
N TYR A 524 1.25 -15.88 -7.36
CA TYR A 524 1.05 -16.97 -6.39
C TYR A 524 0.14 -18.08 -6.90
N SER A 525 -0.92 -17.74 -7.63
CA SER A 525 -1.82 -18.73 -8.23
C SER A 525 -1.20 -19.49 -9.42
N GLN A 526 -0.03 -19.08 -9.91
CA GLN A 526 0.64 -19.62 -11.10
C GLN A 526 -0.29 -19.63 -12.34
N ILE A 527 -1.13 -18.60 -12.45
CA ILE A 527 -1.96 -18.37 -13.64
C ILE A 527 -1.08 -18.02 -14.83
N ASN A 528 -1.34 -18.65 -15.97
CA ASN A 528 -0.76 -18.28 -17.26
C ASN A 528 -1.87 -18.33 -18.32
N ASP A 529 -2.59 -17.24 -18.45
CA ASP A 529 -3.71 -17.08 -19.38
C ASP A 529 -3.30 -16.06 -20.47
N ALA A 530 -3.38 -16.47 -21.73
CA ALA A 530 -2.93 -15.65 -22.85
C ALA A 530 -3.75 -14.36 -23.00
N HIS A 531 -5.06 -14.40 -22.70
CA HIS A 531 -5.90 -13.20 -22.74
C HIS A 531 -5.52 -12.23 -21.63
N VAL A 532 -5.30 -12.71 -20.40
CA VAL A 532 -4.85 -11.89 -19.27
C VAL A 532 -3.53 -11.20 -19.60
N ASN A 533 -2.54 -11.96 -20.11
CA ASN A 533 -1.24 -11.43 -20.48
C ASN A 533 -1.35 -10.33 -21.58
N SER A 534 -2.21 -10.55 -22.59
CA SER A 534 -2.45 -9.60 -23.67
C SER A 534 -3.15 -8.33 -23.18
N GLU A 535 -4.15 -8.46 -22.30
CA GLU A 535 -4.86 -7.33 -21.71
C GLU A 535 -3.95 -6.49 -20.81
N ILE A 536 -3.08 -7.11 -20.02
CA ILE A 536 -2.07 -6.40 -19.23
C ILE A 536 -1.20 -5.53 -20.13
N ASP A 537 -0.67 -6.08 -21.22
CA ASP A 537 0.14 -5.31 -22.19
C ASP A 537 -0.65 -4.14 -22.80
N ARG A 538 -1.89 -4.41 -23.21
CA ARG A 538 -2.75 -3.38 -23.82
C ARG A 538 -3.07 -2.25 -22.84
N ILE A 539 -3.46 -2.59 -21.60
CA ILE A 539 -3.89 -1.59 -20.60
C ILE A 539 -2.70 -0.74 -20.16
N ASN A 540 -1.51 -1.33 -20.03
CA ASN A 540 -0.28 -0.61 -19.68
C ASN A 540 0.12 0.48 -20.72
N THR A 541 -0.48 0.49 -21.91
CA THR A 541 -0.25 1.56 -22.90
C THR A 541 -1.25 2.72 -22.80
N ILE A 542 -2.28 2.62 -21.94
CA ILE A 542 -3.33 3.64 -21.80
C ILE A 542 -2.83 4.73 -20.86
N THR A 543 -2.61 5.92 -21.39
CA THR A 543 -2.10 7.08 -20.63
C THR A 543 -3.18 7.86 -19.88
N ASP A 544 -4.45 7.71 -20.26
CA ASP A 544 -5.59 8.28 -19.57
C ASP A 544 -5.93 7.39 -18.34
N PRO A 545 -5.71 7.87 -17.11
CA PRO A 545 -5.88 7.04 -15.90
C PRO A 545 -7.33 6.59 -15.68
N VAL A 546 -8.34 7.38 -16.13
CA VAL A 546 -9.76 6.99 -16.00
C VAL A 546 -10.09 5.84 -16.95
N LYS A 547 -9.60 5.91 -18.18
CA LYS A 547 -9.76 4.82 -19.16
C LYS A 547 -9.01 3.57 -18.72
N SER A 548 -7.78 3.72 -18.24
CA SER A 548 -6.97 2.62 -17.70
C SER A 548 -7.70 1.92 -16.55
N ALA A 549 -8.24 2.67 -15.59
CA ALA A 549 -8.99 2.15 -14.46
C ALA A 549 -10.22 1.31 -14.90
N ALA A 550 -10.98 1.80 -15.89
CA ALA A 550 -12.14 1.07 -16.42
C ALA A 550 -11.75 -0.24 -17.13
N GLU A 551 -10.57 -0.29 -17.73
CA GLU A 551 -10.08 -1.52 -18.38
C GLU A 551 -9.53 -2.51 -17.33
N TRP A 552 -8.86 -2.05 -16.28
CA TRP A 552 -8.47 -2.90 -15.15
C TRP A 552 -9.68 -3.51 -14.43
N GLU A 553 -10.78 -2.76 -14.26
CA GLU A 553 -12.04 -3.28 -13.74
C GLU A 553 -12.58 -4.44 -14.59
N LYS A 554 -12.51 -4.33 -15.92
CA LYS A 554 -12.93 -5.42 -16.83
C LYS A 554 -12.04 -6.65 -16.67
N LEU A 555 -10.74 -6.46 -16.46
CA LEU A 555 -9.80 -7.57 -16.25
C LEU A 555 -10.06 -8.27 -14.91
N ASP A 556 -10.34 -7.54 -13.82
CA ASP A 556 -10.79 -8.10 -12.54
C ASP A 556 -12.03 -8.99 -12.73
N LYS A 557 -13.04 -8.46 -13.43
CA LYS A 557 -14.25 -9.22 -13.74
C LYS A 557 -13.97 -10.48 -14.57
N TYR A 558 -13.07 -10.41 -15.54
CA TYR A 558 -12.64 -11.57 -16.32
C TYR A 558 -11.95 -12.63 -15.46
N LEU A 559 -10.97 -12.22 -14.64
CA LEU A 559 -10.24 -13.10 -13.73
C LEU A 559 -11.19 -13.89 -12.82
N LEU A 560 -12.17 -13.23 -12.19
CA LEU A 560 -13.06 -13.87 -11.23
C LEU A 560 -14.25 -14.59 -11.84
N THR A 561 -14.63 -14.30 -13.10
CA THR A 561 -15.80 -14.97 -13.74
C THR A 561 -15.42 -16.01 -14.78
N LYS A 562 -14.32 -15.82 -15.49
CA LYS A 562 -13.88 -16.69 -16.59
C LYS A 562 -12.71 -17.59 -16.20
N VAL A 563 -11.74 -17.07 -15.44
CA VAL A 563 -10.57 -17.84 -15.00
C VAL A 563 -10.81 -18.49 -13.64
N VAL A 564 -11.19 -17.74 -12.63
CA VAL A 564 -11.40 -18.18 -11.24
C VAL A 564 -10.11 -18.78 -10.66
N ASN A 565 -9.03 -18.01 -10.68
CA ASN A 565 -7.73 -18.41 -10.11
C ASN A 565 -7.58 -18.01 -8.64
N GLU A 566 -8.50 -17.19 -8.12
CA GLU A 566 -8.51 -16.71 -6.74
C GLU A 566 -9.94 -16.47 -6.24
N VAL A 567 -10.07 -16.35 -4.91
CA VAL A 567 -11.31 -15.97 -4.25
C VAL A 567 -11.01 -14.77 -3.33
N PRO A 568 -11.50 -13.57 -3.62
CA PRO A 568 -11.40 -12.43 -2.72
C PRO A 568 -12.03 -12.76 -1.37
N THR A 569 -11.38 -12.33 -0.27
CA THR A 569 -11.86 -12.62 1.08
C THR A 569 -12.25 -11.36 1.85
N ALA A 570 -11.35 -10.38 1.91
CA ALA A 570 -11.63 -9.14 2.63
C ALA A 570 -10.85 -7.94 2.09
N TYR A 571 -11.45 -6.75 2.20
CA TYR A 571 -10.78 -5.45 2.14
C TYR A 571 -10.38 -5.04 3.56
N TYR A 572 -9.15 -4.58 3.72
CA TYR A 572 -8.61 -4.18 5.01
C TYR A 572 -9.03 -2.76 5.36
N LYS A 573 -9.38 -2.55 6.62
CA LYS A 573 -9.69 -1.24 7.18
C LYS A 573 -8.75 -0.94 8.34
N GLN A 574 -8.46 0.33 8.55
CA GLN A 574 -7.70 0.80 9.69
C GLN A 574 -8.45 1.91 10.41
N THR A 575 -8.42 1.88 11.73
CA THR A 575 -8.97 2.92 12.60
C THR A 575 -7.86 3.44 13.51
N GLN A 576 -7.74 4.75 13.61
CA GLN A 576 -6.76 5.42 14.46
C GLN A 576 -7.46 6.47 15.32
N ILE A 577 -6.93 6.67 16.53
CA ILE A 577 -7.40 7.68 17.47
C ILE A 577 -6.25 8.62 17.82
N ALA A 578 -6.57 9.88 18.13
CA ALA A 578 -5.61 10.88 18.58
C ALA A 578 -6.04 11.51 19.90
N GLY A 579 -5.13 12.20 20.55
CA GLY A 579 -5.39 13.04 21.73
C GLY A 579 -6.30 14.23 21.42
N SER A 580 -6.96 14.77 22.42
CA SER A 580 -7.97 15.83 22.27
C SER A 580 -7.42 17.16 21.71
N LYS A 581 -6.13 17.43 21.90
CA LYS A 581 -5.46 18.63 21.40
C LYS A 581 -4.93 18.49 19.97
N VAL A 582 -5.03 17.30 19.35
CA VAL A 582 -4.63 17.12 17.95
C VAL A 582 -5.71 17.65 17.03
N GLY A 583 -5.33 18.49 16.09
CA GLY A 583 -6.16 19.02 15.01
C GLY A 583 -5.65 18.61 13.63
N GLY A 584 -6.47 18.80 12.57
CA GLY A 584 -6.10 18.43 11.21
C GLY A 584 -6.17 16.93 10.92
N LEU A 585 -6.77 16.16 11.82
CA LEU A 585 -6.84 14.69 11.74
C LEU A 585 -7.70 14.24 10.54
N VAL A 586 -7.07 13.56 9.60
CA VAL A 586 -7.70 12.99 8.39
C VAL A 586 -7.09 11.62 8.14
N PHE A 587 -7.91 10.66 7.73
CA PHE A 587 -7.42 9.41 7.15
C PHE A 587 -7.13 9.64 5.67
N ASP A 588 -5.91 9.34 5.25
CA ASP A 588 -5.50 9.41 3.85
C ASP A 588 -5.43 7.99 3.27
N ASP A 589 -6.21 7.74 2.22
CA ASP A 589 -6.35 6.41 1.62
C ASP A 589 -5.06 5.94 0.92
N VAL A 590 -4.22 6.88 0.45
CA VAL A 590 -2.93 6.55 -0.19
C VAL A 590 -1.88 6.18 0.86
N ILE A 591 -1.85 6.95 1.98
CA ILE A 591 -0.97 6.65 3.12
C ILE A 591 -1.48 5.39 3.86
N GLY A 592 -2.80 5.14 3.82
CA GLY A 592 -3.45 4.07 4.56
C GLY A 592 -3.53 4.35 6.06
N GLY A 593 -3.56 5.62 6.47
CA GLY A 593 -3.55 6.04 7.87
C GLY A 593 -3.71 7.55 8.04
N VAL A 594 -3.35 8.05 9.23
CA VAL A 594 -3.36 9.48 9.53
C VAL A 594 -2.41 10.23 8.60
N ASP A 595 -2.90 11.30 7.97
CA ASP A 595 -2.07 12.21 7.19
C ASP A 595 -1.26 13.16 8.10
N PRO A 596 0.06 12.98 8.24
CA PRO A 596 0.87 13.82 9.12
C PRO A 596 1.09 15.24 8.58
N ARG A 597 0.88 15.47 7.28
CA ARG A 597 1.15 16.74 6.59
C ARG A 597 0.22 17.88 6.99
N ARG A 598 -0.91 17.56 7.65
CA ARG A 598 -1.99 18.47 8.01
C ARG A 598 -2.15 18.71 9.51
N LEU A 599 -1.40 17.98 10.32
CA LEU A 599 -1.55 17.97 11.78
C LEU A 599 -1.13 19.31 12.41
N TYR A 600 -1.86 19.72 13.46
CA TYR A 600 -1.54 20.87 14.29
C TYR A 600 -1.99 20.63 15.74
N ILE A 601 -1.51 21.45 16.68
CA ILE A 601 -1.97 21.47 18.07
C ILE A 601 -3.05 22.56 18.21
N LYS A 602 -4.22 22.16 18.77
CA LYS A 602 -5.38 23.06 19.03
C LYS A 602 -5.09 24.07 20.11
#